data_4750e341b7ea44c2cd54a3aaac87202f
#
_entry.id   4750e341b7ea44c2cd54a3aaac87202f
#
_cell.length_a   1.000
_cell.length_b   1.000
_cell.length_c   1.000
_cell.angle_alpha   90.00
_cell.angle_beta   90.00
_cell.angle_gamma   90.00
#
_symmetry.space_group_name_H-M   'P 1'
#
loop_
_entity.id
_entity.type
_entity.pdbx_description
1 polymer ?
#
loop_
_entity_poly.entity_id
_entity_poly.type
_entity_poly.pdbx_seq_one_letter_code
_entity_poly.pdbx_strand_id
1 'polypeptide(L)'
;MAATLKRLLPLLCAAATLTCGRPQRIVVGSKNFTESDLLAEIVAQQIERRTGISVERRLHLGGTFVCHQAITTGAIDLYIEYTGTAFTAILKQPPIADADSVLRFVKADYERQFQVRWMAPFGFNNTFAILVRHADATRYHLATISDLARVAPRWKAGFGYEFLERADGFPGLARVYGLRFSQPPTAMDLGLTTRALADGKVDVIAGNSTDGQIAALDLVQLADDRSYFPPYQAAPVIRSAVLERYPPVAAALAELGGKISDSEMRRLNALADVAHRDIADIAREWLTNRLP
;
A
#
# COMPACT_ATOMS: atom_id res chain seq x y z
N MET A 1 76.23 27.35 43.04
CA MET A 1 75.39 27.53 41.79
C MET A 1 74.49 26.34 41.67
N ALA A 2 73.21 26.48 42.03
CA ALA A 2 72.22 25.40 42.00
C ALA A 2 71.24 25.64 40.82
N ALA A 3 71.22 24.72 39.89
CA ALA A 3 70.33 24.77 38.73
C ALA A 3 69.00 24.05 39.04
N THR A 4 67.91 24.81 39.03
CA THR A 4 66.55 24.35 39.32
C THR A 4 65.93 23.78 38.04
N LEU A 5 65.66 22.45 38.01
CA LEU A 5 65.02 21.74 36.91
C LEU A 5 63.48 21.84 37.03
N LYS A 6 62.83 22.65 36.19
CA LYS A 6 61.40 22.76 36.09
C LYS A 6 60.83 21.55 35.31
N ARG A 7 60.08 20.68 35.99
CA ARG A 7 59.30 19.58 35.37
C ARG A 7 58.07 20.16 34.74
N LEU A 8 57.99 20.11 33.41
CA LEU A 8 56.75 20.34 32.63
C LEU A 8 55.89 19.07 32.68
N LEU A 9 54.72 19.18 33.26
CA LEU A 9 53.64 18.13 33.24
C LEU A 9 52.84 18.28 31.94
N PRO A 10 52.69 17.28 31.06
CA PRO A 10 51.83 17.41 29.90
C PRO A 10 50.37 17.27 30.34
N LEU A 11 49.57 18.29 30.06
CA LEU A 11 48.12 18.29 30.21
C LEU A 11 47.52 17.41 29.11
N LEU A 12 47.06 16.22 29.47
CA LEU A 12 46.35 15.29 28.57
C LEU A 12 44.90 15.80 28.42
N CYS A 13 44.61 16.58 27.35
CA CYS A 13 43.24 16.92 26.97
C CYS A 13 42.55 15.68 26.41
N ALA A 14 41.74 15.02 27.24
CA ALA A 14 40.78 14.00 26.76
C ALA A 14 39.68 14.71 25.95
N ALA A 15 39.82 14.70 24.61
CA ALA A 15 38.74 15.11 23.71
C ALA A 15 37.64 14.06 23.80
N ALA A 16 36.57 14.31 24.59
CA ALA A 16 35.35 13.58 24.55
C ALA A 16 34.68 13.85 23.19
N THR A 17 34.82 12.93 22.26
CA THR A 17 34.06 12.93 21.03
C THR A 17 32.58 12.67 21.37
N LEU A 18 31.82 13.76 21.51
CA LEU A 18 30.35 13.72 21.47
C LEU A 18 29.96 13.20 20.06
N THR A 19 29.82 11.92 19.96
CA THR A 19 29.09 11.33 18.82
C THR A 19 27.65 11.84 18.92
N CYS A 20 27.33 12.93 18.22
CA CYS A 20 25.96 13.30 17.91
C CYS A 20 25.34 12.15 17.09
N GLY A 21 24.87 11.12 17.78
CA GLY A 21 24.07 10.08 17.16
C GLY A 21 22.82 10.76 16.59
N ARG A 22 22.65 10.74 15.26
CA ARG A 22 21.36 11.09 14.67
C ARG A 22 20.29 10.31 15.42
N PRO A 23 19.18 10.95 15.85
CA PRO A 23 18.13 10.24 16.55
C PRO A 23 17.74 9.02 15.72
N GLN A 24 17.66 7.87 16.40
CA GLN A 24 17.24 6.61 15.75
C GLN A 24 15.82 6.80 15.29
N ARG A 25 15.62 6.86 13.99
CA ARG A 25 14.27 6.95 13.42
C ARG A 25 14.19 6.10 12.16
N ILE A 26 13.00 5.57 11.93
CA ILE A 26 12.60 4.86 10.72
C ILE A 26 11.60 5.74 9.98
N VAL A 27 11.72 5.83 8.67
CA VAL A 27 10.79 6.60 7.83
C VAL A 27 9.81 5.65 7.17
N VAL A 28 8.53 5.74 7.53
CA VAL A 28 7.44 4.96 6.94
C VAL A 28 6.69 5.84 5.94
N GLY A 29 6.57 5.36 4.71
CA GLY A 29 5.80 6.01 3.66
C GLY A 29 4.48 5.31 3.38
N SER A 30 3.58 5.97 2.63
CA SER A 30 2.36 5.36 2.10
C SER A 30 2.07 5.80 0.68
N LYS A 31 1.25 5.01 -0.02
CA LYS A 31 0.66 5.39 -1.30
C LYS A 31 -0.48 6.39 -1.08
N ASN A 32 -0.97 6.99 -2.16
CA ASN A 32 -1.97 8.08 -2.15
C ASN A 32 -3.43 7.57 -2.04
N PHE A 33 -3.71 6.70 -1.09
CA PHE A 33 -5.08 6.25 -0.77
C PHE A 33 -5.18 5.79 0.70
N THR A 34 -6.37 5.88 1.26
CA THR A 34 -6.67 5.74 2.70
C THR A 34 -6.15 4.45 3.32
N GLU A 35 -6.37 3.30 2.67
CA GLU A 35 -5.88 2.02 3.19
C GLU A 35 -4.37 2.01 3.38
N SER A 36 -3.63 2.57 2.42
CA SER A 36 -2.17 2.64 2.51
C SER A 36 -1.71 3.55 3.65
N ASP A 37 -2.38 4.69 3.85
CA ASP A 37 -2.10 5.60 4.96
C ASP A 37 -2.39 4.93 6.31
N LEU A 38 -3.52 4.24 6.43
CA LEU A 38 -3.93 3.53 7.64
C LEU A 38 -2.98 2.37 7.98
N LEU A 39 -2.60 1.56 6.99
CA LEU A 39 -1.65 0.46 7.20
C LEU A 39 -0.25 0.98 7.55
N ALA A 40 0.18 2.09 6.96
CA ALA A 40 1.44 2.74 7.31
C ALA A 40 1.41 3.24 8.77
N GLU A 41 0.29 3.78 9.22
CA GLU A 41 0.12 4.22 10.61
C GLU A 41 0.09 3.04 11.59
N ILE A 42 -0.59 1.93 11.26
CA ILE A 42 -0.57 0.69 12.05
C ILE A 42 0.87 0.18 12.21
N VAL A 43 1.62 0.14 11.11
CA VAL A 43 3.03 -0.30 11.12
C VAL A 43 3.90 0.64 11.94
N ALA A 44 3.73 1.94 11.78
CA ALA A 44 4.50 2.95 12.50
C ALA A 44 4.28 2.84 14.02
N GLN A 45 3.02 2.80 14.46
CA GLN A 45 2.69 2.65 15.89
C GLN A 45 3.13 1.30 16.45
N GLN A 46 3.06 0.22 15.66
CA GLN A 46 3.55 -1.10 16.10
C GLN A 46 5.07 -1.10 16.32
N ILE A 47 5.84 -0.49 15.43
CA ILE A 47 7.29 -0.34 15.59
C ILE A 47 7.57 0.47 16.86
N GLU A 48 6.96 1.64 17.03
CA GLU A 48 7.17 2.50 18.20
C GLU A 48 6.84 1.77 19.50
N ARG A 49 5.68 1.09 19.53
CA ARG A 49 5.20 0.36 20.72
C ARG A 49 6.12 -0.79 21.12
N ARG A 50 6.62 -1.56 20.16
CA ARG A 50 7.43 -2.77 20.43
C ARG A 50 8.91 -2.52 20.59
N THR A 51 9.42 -1.42 20.02
CA THR A 51 10.87 -1.19 19.97
C THR A 51 11.34 0.10 20.63
N GLY A 52 10.44 1.05 20.87
CA GLY A 52 10.78 2.40 21.34
C GLY A 52 11.48 3.27 20.27
N ILE A 53 11.66 2.78 19.05
CA ILE A 53 12.28 3.53 17.96
C ILE A 53 11.23 4.51 17.40
N SER A 54 11.56 5.80 17.31
CA SER A 54 10.67 6.80 16.73
C SER A 54 10.49 6.59 15.22
N VAL A 55 9.28 6.82 14.74
CA VAL A 55 8.93 6.68 13.32
C VAL A 55 8.48 8.02 12.75
N GLU A 56 9.13 8.45 11.66
CA GLU A 56 8.66 9.56 10.84
C GLU A 56 7.64 9.04 9.83
N ARG A 57 6.47 9.66 9.76
CA ARG A 57 5.43 9.34 8.79
C ARG A 57 5.56 10.25 7.58
N ARG A 58 5.63 9.66 6.38
CA ARG A 58 5.55 10.34 5.09
C ARG A 58 4.38 9.75 4.32
N LEU A 59 3.18 10.13 4.75
CA LEU A 59 1.95 9.62 4.18
C LEU A 59 1.61 10.30 2.86
N HIS A 60 0.81 9.60 2.04
CA HIS A 60 0.24 10.13 0.80
C HIS A 60 1.28 10.62 -0.23
N LEU A 61 2.41 9.91 -0.35
CA LEU A 61 3.54 10.32 -1.22
C LEU A 61 3.20 10.32 -2.71
N GLY A 62 2.37 9.37 -3.13
CA GLY A 62 2.03 9.14 -4.53
C GLY A 62 1.73 7.68 -4.80
N GLY A 63 1.62 7.30 -6.07
CA GLY A 63 1.32 5.93 -6.46
C GLY A 63 2.50 4.96 -6.30
N THR A 64 2.32 3.76 -6.85
CA THR A 64 3.27 2.64 -6.76
C THR A 64 4.71 3.02 -7.14
N PHE A 65 4.89 3.68 -8.28
CA PHE A 65 6.23 4.00 -8.78
C PHE A 65 6.94 5.03 -7.91
N VAL A 66 6.21 6.00 -7.33
CA VAL A 66 6.76 7.00 -6.42
C VAL A 66 7.26 6.34 -5.13
N CYS A 67 6.44 5.49 -4.51
CA CYS A 67 6.83 4.77 -3.29
C CYS A 67 7.97 3.78 -3.53
N HIS A 68 7.96 3.07 -4.66
CA HIS A 68 9.04 2.17 -5.04
C HIS A 68 10.37 2.92 -5.24
N GLN A 69 10.34 4.06 -5.93
CA GLN A 69 11.53 4.90 -6.07
C GLN A 69 12.00 5.43 -4.71
N ALA A 70 11.07 5.86 -3.85
CA ALA A 70 11.41 6.40 -2.54
C ALA A 70 12.12 5.36 -1.65
N ILE A 71 11.67 4.10 -1.64
CA ILE A 71 12.34 3.05 -0.85
C ILE A 71 13.69 2.64 -1.43
N THR A 72 13.81 2.53 -2.75
CA THR A 72 15.07 2.13 -3.40
C THR A 72 16.16 3.19 -3.31
N THR A 73 15.79 4.47 -3.27
CA THR A 73 16.73 5.59 -3.05
C THR A 73 16.99 5.88 -1.57
N GLY A 74 16.27 5.24 -0.64
CA GLY A 74 16.39 5.47 0.80
C GLY A 74 15.72 6.75 1.29
N ALA A 75 14.84 7.35 0.51
CA ALA A 75 14.00 8.47 0.97
C ALA A 75 12.98 8.03 2.02
N ILE A 76 12.51 6.77 1.94
CA ILE A 76 11.75 6.08 2.99
C ILE A 76 12.42 4.74 3.30
N ASP A 77 12.13 4.18 4.46
CA ASP A 77 12.69 2.92 4.94
C ASP A 77 11.72 1.75 4.79
N LEU A 78 10.41 2.04 4.82
CA LEU A 78 9.33 1.07 4.76
C LEU A 78 8.08 1.70 4.13
N TYR A 79 7.30 0.90 3.40
CA TYR A 79 5.92 1.20 3.00
C TYR A 79 5.13 -0.10 2.83
N ILE A 80 3.84 0.00 2.53
CA ILE A 80 3.00 -1.16 2.26
C ILE A 80 2.90 -1.37 0.75
N GLU A 81 3.23 -2.59 0.29
CA GLU A 81 3.11 -2.97 -1.10
C GLU A 81 2.20 -4.19 -1.26
N TYR A 82 1.68 -4.38 -2.47
CA TYR A 82 0.76 -5.46 -2.82
C TYR A 82 1.46 -6.42 -3.77
N THR A 83 1.35 -7.72 -3.51
CA THR A 83 2.10 -8.77 -4.23
C THR A 83 1.88 -8.70 -5.74
N GLY A 84 0.63 -8.60 -6.20
CA GLY A 84 0.31 -8.47 -7.63
C GLY A 84 0.87 -7.21 -8.27
N THR A 85 0.83 -6.08 -7.55
CA THR A 85 1.40 -4.81 -8.02
C THR A 85 2.91 -4.92 -8.20
N ALA A 86 3.62 -5.44 -7.20
CA ALA A 86 5.06 -5.65 -7.28
C ALA A 86 5.41 -6.60 -8.44
N PHE A 87 4.67 -7.70 -8.57
CA PHE A 87 4.89 -8.72 -9.59
C PHE A 87 4.70 -8.16 -11.01
N THR A 88 3.58 -7.50 -11.27
CA THR A 88 3.22 -7.05 -12.61
C THR A 88 3.77 -5.67 -12.97
N ALA A 89 3.62 -4.68 -12.08
CA ALA A 89 3.98 -3.29 -12.39
C ALA A 89 5.47 -3.01 -12.20
N ILE A 90 6.10 -3.55 -11.14
CA ILE A 90 7.52 -3.31 -10.86
C ILE A 90 8.40 -4.34 -11.55
N LEU A 91 8.16 -5.64 -11.31
CA LEU A 91 8.99 -6.73 -11.83
C LEU A 91 8.62 -7.16 -13.26
N LYS A 92 7.58 -6.54 -13.86
CA LYS A 92 7.16 -6.72 -15.26
C LYS A 92 6.85 -8.17 -15.62
N GLN A 93 6.37 -8.96 -14.66
CA GLN A 93 5.96 -10.34 -14.91
C GLN A 93 4.53 -10.41 -15.44
N PRO A 94 4.19 -11.38 -16.30
CA PRO A 94 2.81 -11.63 -16.69
C PRO A 94 1.99 -12.09 -15.46
N PRO A 95 0.72 -11.66 -15.32
CA PRO A 95 -0.08 -12.02 -14.16
C PRO A 95 -0.31 -13.54 -14.08
N ILE A 96 -0.27 -14.07 -12.86
CA ILE A 96 -0.59 -15.46 -12.53
C ILE A 96 -1.52 -15.50 -11.32
N ALA A 97 -2.37 -16.53 -11.23
CA ALA A 97 -3.39 -16.64 -10.18
C ALA A 97 -2.88 -17.23 -8.86
N ASP A 98 -1.74 -17.94 -8.86
CA ASP A 98 -1.22 -18.60 -7.67
C ASP A 98 -0.55 -17.63 -6.71
N ALA A 99 -1.22 -17.35 -5.58
CA ALA A 99 -0.80 -16.36 -4.59
C ALA A 99 0.56 -16.70 -3.94
N ASP A 100 0.81 -17.97 -3.66
CA ASP A 100 2.05 -18.40 -3.02
C ASP A 100 3.24 -18.26 -3.96
N SER A 101 3.06 -18.57 -5.24
CA SER A 101 4.09 -18.37 -6.26
C SER A 101 4.39 -16.89 -6.47
N VAL A 102 3.38 -16.02 -6.54
CA VAL A 102 3.58 -14.58 -6.62
C VAL A 102 4.36 -14.08 -5.41
N LEU A 103 3.94 -14.44 -4.19
CA LEU A 103 4.61 -14.01 -2.95
C LEU A 103 6.07 -14.50 -2.88
N ARG A 104 6.33 -15.77 -3.21
CA ARG A 104 7.72 -16.30 -3.25
C ARG A 104 8.59 -15.55 -4.24
N PHE A 105 8.06 -15.28 -5.43
CA PHE A 105 8.79 -14.58 -6.48
C PHE A 105 9.13 -13.14 -6.07
N VAL A 106 8.14 -12.37 -5.61
CA VAL A 106 8.39 -10.96 -5.22
C VAL A 106 9.35 -10.86 -4.04
N LYS A 107 9.29 -11.78 -3.07
CA LYS A 107 10.24 -11.82 -1.95
C LYS A 107 11.67 -11.99 -2.45
N ALA A 108 11.92 -13.00 -3.28
CA ALA A 108 13.25 -13.31 -3.79
C ALA A 108 13.81 -12.17 -4.66
N ASP A 109 12.99 -11.65 -5.57
CA ASP A 109 13.44 -10.67 -6.54
C ASP A 109 13.60 -9.26 -5.95
N TYR A 110 12.74 -8.85 -5.00
CA TYR A 110 12.92 -7.57 -4.31
C TYR A 110 14.18 -7.55 -3.44
N GLU A 111 14.48 -8.64 -2.74
CA GLU A 111 15.71 -8.73 -1.95
C GLU A 111 16.94 -8.71 -2.85
N ARG A 112 16.91 -9.47 -3.95
CA ARG A 112 18.03 -9.58 -4.90
C ARG A 112 18.30 -8.28 -5.66
N GLN A 113 17.23 -7.60 -6.17
CA GLN A 113 17.37 -6.43 -7.05
C GLN A 113 17.45 -5.11 -6.29
N PHE A 114 16.71 -4.99 -5.19
CA PHE A 114 16.49 -3.72 -4.53
C PHE A 114 16.98 -3.67 -3.07
N GLN A 115 17.44 -4.78 -2.52
CA GLN A 115 17.78 -4.89 -1.09
C GLN A 115 16.59 -4.50 -0.19
N VAL A 116 15.38 -4.93 -0.59
CA VAL A 116 14.11 -4.69 0.09
C VAL A 116 13.49 -6.04 0.43
N ARG A 117 13.16 -6.25 1.70
CA ARG A 117 12.54 -7.47 2.21
C ARG A 117 11.02 -7.31 2.34
N TRP A 118 10.30 -8.33 1.92
CA TRP A 118 8.87 -8.49 2.17
C TRP A 118 8.66 -9.17 3.51
N MET A 119 7.91 -8.52 4.39
CA MET A 119 7.47 -9.12 5.64
C MET A 119 6.27 -10.06 5.40
N ALA A 120 5.70 -10.64 6.47
CA ALA A 120 4.50 -11.46 6.36
C ALA A 120 3.32 -10.61 5.87
N PRO A 121 2.49 -11.09 4.91
CA PRO A 121 1.27 -10.43 4.51
C PRO A 121 0.30 -10.25 5.69
N PHE A 122 -0.45 -9.15 5.71
CA PHE A 122 -1.42 -8.83 6.77
C PHE A 122 -2.55 -9.87 6.90
N GLY A 123 -2.93 -10.56 5.79
CA GLY A 123 -3.96 -11.59 5.78
C GLY A 123 -5.16 -11.29 4.89
N PHE A 124 -5.14 -10.20 4.13
CA PHE A 124 -6.19 -9.83 3.20
C PHE A 124 -5.66 -9.65 1.76
N ASN A 125 -6.59 -9.66 0.81
CA ASN A 125 -6.32 -9.43 -0.61
C ASN A 125 -7.10 -8.21 -1.09
N ASN A 126 -6.41 -7.17 -1.55
CA ASN A 126 -7.03 -5.98 -2.12
C ASN A 126 -6.82 -5.92 -3.63
N THR A 127 -7.67 -6.63 -4.36
CA THR A 127 -7.64 -6.61 -5.82
C THR A 127 -8.30 -5.35 -6.39
N PHE A 128 -8.02 -5.04 -7.65
CA PHE A 128 -8.84 -4.08 -8.39
C PHE A 128 -10.30 -4.55 -8.44
N ALA A 129 -11.21 -3.62 -8.18
CA ALA A 129 -12.65 -3.83 -8.21
C ALA A 129 -13.27 -3.00 -9.33
N ILE A 130 -13.90 -3.64 -10.29
CA ILE A 130 -14.69 -2.95 -11.30
C ILE A 130 -16.07 -2.69 -10.70
N LEU A 131 -16.38 -1.41 -10.47
CA LEU A 131 -17.54 -0.96 -9.71
C LEU A 131 -18.53 -0.25 -10.60
N VAL A 132 -19.81 -0.54 -10.37
CA VAL A 132 -20.96 0.13 -10.99
C VAL A 132 -21.99 0.49 -9.92
N ARG A 133 -22.93 1.38 -10.21
CA ARG A 133 -24.07 1.65 -9.30
C ARG A 133 -24.99 0.42 -9.23
N HIS A 134 -25.54 0.15 -8.06
CA HIS A 134 -26.49 -0.96 -7.86
C HIS A 134 -27.72 -0.84 -8.78
N ALA A 135 -28.26 0.35 -8.94
CA ALA A 135 -29.38 0.61 -9.85
C ALA A 135 -29.05 0.20 -11.31
N ASP A 136 -27.82 0.45 -11.76
CA ASP A 136 -27.38 0.07 -13.10
C ASP A 136 -27.09 -1.42 -13.21
N ALA A 137 -26.48 -2.02 -12.18
CA ALA A 137 -26.28 -3.47 -12.12
C ALA A 137 -27.62 -4.22 -12.24
N THR A 138 -28.62 -3.78 -11.50
CA THR A 138 -29.99 -4.34 -11.56
C THR A 138 -30.64 -4.12 -12.92
N ARG A 139 -30.62 -2.88 -13.43
CA ARG A 139 -31.24 -2.48 -14.68
C ARG A 139 -30.72 -3.25 -15.90
N TYR A 140 -29.41 -3.46 -15.94
CA TYR A 140 -28.72 -4.07 -17.08
C TYR A 140 -28.31 -5.53 -16.83
N HIS A 141 -28.70 -6.10 -15.68
CA HIS A 141 -28.36 -7.46 -15.25
C HIS A 141 -26.85 -7.72 -15.33
N LEU A 142 -26.08 -6.88 -14.62
CA LEU A 142 -24.63 -6.97 -14.56
C LEU A 142 -24.22 -7.68 -13.27
N ALA A 143 -23.54 -8.81 -13.39
CA ALA A 143 -22.94 -9.55 -12.29
C ALA A 143 -21.42 -9.73 -12.48
N THR A 144 -20.97 -9.75 -13.72
CA THR A 144 -19.58 -10.04 -14.09
C THR A 144 -18.95 -8.93 -14.95
N ILE A 145 -17.63 -8.92 -15.05
CA ILE A 145 -16.93 -8.02 -15.98
C ILE A 145 -17.27 -8.39 -17.45
N SER A 146 -17.54 -9.66 -17.74
CA SER A 146 -18.04 -10.05 -19.07
C SER A 146 -19.40 -9.42 -19.39
N ASP A 147 -20.27 -9.24 -18.40
CA ASP A 147 -21.57 -8.57 -18.62
C ASP A 147 -21.37 -7.08 -18.95
N LEU A 148 -20.40 -6.42 -18.34
CA LEU A 148 -20.07 -5.02 -18.61
C LEU A 148 -19.78 -4.79 -20.10
N ALA A 149 -19.12 -5.74 -20.79
CA ALA A 149 -18.78 -5.60 -22.21
C ALA A 149 -19.99 -5.33 -23.10
N ARG A 150 -21.20 -5.79 -22.71
CA ARG A 150 -22.46 -5.57 -23.48
C ARG A 150 -22.93 -4.12 -23.43
N VAL A 151 -22.68 -3.42 -22.33
CA VAL A 151 -23.15 -2.03 -22.12
C VAL A 151 -22.05 -1.00 -22.30
N ALA A 152 -20.79 -1.38 -22.17
CA ALA A 152 -19.62 -0.51 -22.26
C ALA A 152 -19.62 0.44 -23.49
N PRO A 153 -20.08 0.04 -24.71
CA PRO A 153 -20.10 0.95 -25.86
C PRO A 153 -20.97 2.20 -25.70
N ARG A 154 -21.84 2.22 -24.69
CA ARG A 154 -22.73 3.37 -24.37
C ARG A 154 -22.33 4.08 -23.09
N TRP A 155 -21.35 3.56 -22.36
CA TRP A 155 -20.99 3.99 -21.02
C TRP A 155 -19.70 4.82 -21.03
N LYS A 156 -19.58 5.66 -20.00
CA LYS A 156 -18.38 6.45 -19.69
C LYS A 156 -17.64 5.79 -18.54
N ALA A 157 -16.35 5.56 -18.72
CA ALA A 157 -15.48 5.03 -17.68
C ALA A 157 -14.65 6.14 -17.04
N GLY A 158 -14.40 6.02 -15.72
CA GLY A 158 -13.48 6.87 -14.98
C GLY A 158 -12.49 6.00 -14.20
N PHE A 159 -11.18 6.23 -14.41
CA PHE A 159 -10.15 5.39 -13.80
C PHE A 159 -9.03 6.23 -13.20
N GLY A 160 -8.39 5.69 -12.17
CA GLY A 160 -7.15 6.25 -11.63
C GLY A 160 -6.01 6.18 -12.65
N TYR A 161 -5.06 7.12 -12.56
CA TYR A 161 -3.93 7.24 -13.49
C TYR A 161 -3.16 5.92 -13.66
N GLU A 162 -2.77 5.28 -12.54
CA GLU A 162 -2.03 4.01 -12.62
C GLU A 162 -2.83 2.89 -13.28
N PHE A 163 -4.14 2.79 -13.04
CA PHE A 163 -4.98 1.78 -13.68
C PHE A 163 -5.04 1.94 -15.19
N LEU A 164 -4.94 3.17 -15.70
CA LEU A 164 -4.89 3.45 -17.13
C LEU A 164 -3.55 3.06 -17.78
N GLU A 165 -2.46 3.07 -17.02
CA GLU A 165 -1.10 2.88 -17.54
C GLU A 165 -0.54 1.48 -17.32
N ARG A 166 -0.93 0.82 -16.22
CA ARG A 166 -0.39 -0.48 -15.83
C ARG A 166 -0.84 -1.60 -16.76
N ALA A 167 0.05 -2.57 -17.01
CA ALA A 167 -0.26 -3.75 -17.83
C ALA A 167 -1.37 -4.63 -17.24
N ASP A 168 -1.45 -4.71 -15.89
CA ASP A 168 -2.50 -5.38 -15.13
C ASP A 168 -3.71 -4.46 -14.85
N GLY A 169 -3.74 -3.26 -15.40
CA GLY A 169 -4.84 -2.32 -15.36
C GLY A 169 -5.74 -2.38 -16.59
N PHE A 170 -6.27 -1.21 -16.99
CA PHE A 170 -7.25 -1.10 -18.08
C PHE A 170 -6.78 -1.66 -19.43
N PRO A 171 -5.54 -1.43 -19.91
CA PRO A 171 -5.11 -1.92 -21.22
C PRO A 171 -5.20 -3.45 -21.34
N GLY A 172 -4.82 -4.17 -20.31
CA GLY A 172 -4.93 -5.63 -20.25
C GLY A 172 -6.36 -6.10 -20.05
N LEU A 173 -7.09 -5.47 -19.12
CA LEU A 173 -8.50 -5.76 -18.85
C LEU A 173 -9.36 -5.59 -20.11
N ALA A 174 -9.19 -4.48 -20.83
CA ALA A 174 -9.91 -4.18 -22.05
C ALA A 174 -9.68 -5.25 -23.14
N ARG A 175 -8.43 -5.75 -23.24
CA ARG A 175 -8.08 -6.81 -24.19
C ARG A 175 -8.75 -8.15 -23.82
N VAL A 176 -8.69 -8.54 -22.54
CA VAL A 176 -9.21 -9.82 -22.05
C VAL A 176 -10.74 -9.87 -22.14
N TYR A 177 -11.41 -8.78 -21.75
CA TYR A 177 -12.88 -8.71 -21.70
C TYR A 177 -13.51 -8.07 -22.93
N GLY A 178 -12.71 -7.55 -23.88
CA GLY A 178 -13.24 -6.86 -25.07
C GLY A 178 -13.93 -5.53 -24.74
N LEU A 179 -13.51 -4.84 -23.65
CA LEU A 179 -14.14 -3.59 -23.21
C LEU A 179 -13.83 -2.45 -24.16
N ARG A 180 -14.88 -1.82 -24.68
CA ARG A 180 -14.81 -0.62 -25.50
C ARG A 180 -15.84 0.37 -25.00
N PHE A 181 -15.41 1.48 -24.45
CA PHE A 181 -16.29 2.53 -23.94
C PHE A 181 -16.69 3.52 -25.03
N SER A 182 -17.76 4.30 -24.78
CA SER A 182 -18.28 5.32 -25.71
C SER A 182 -17.25 6.40 -26.06
N GLN A 183 -16.30 6.62 -25.17
CA GLN A 183 -15.16 7.55 -25.32
C GLN A 183 -13.96 6.99 -24.52
N PRO A 184 -12.73 7.49 -24.75
CA PRO A 184 -11.60 7.14 -23.91
C PRO A 184 -11.93 7.35 -22.42
N PRO A 185 -11.54 6.43 -21.53
CA PRO A 185 -11.80 6.59 -20.09
C PRO A 185 -11.21 7.89 -19.56
N THR A 186 -11.96 8.55 -18.67
CA THR A 186 -11.49 9.78 -18.01
C THR A 186 -10.51 9.42 -16.91
N ALA A 187 -9.30 10.00 -16.98
CA ALA A 187 -8.33 9.92 -15.91
C ALA A 187 -8.74 10.83 -14.74
N MET A 188 -8.67 10.33 -13.51
CA MET A 188 -9.00 11.10 -12.33
C MET A 188 -8.22 10.62 -11.09
N ASP A 189 -8.18 11.46 -10.06
CA ASP A 189 -7.64 11.09 -8.76
C ASP A 189 -8.46 9.94 -8.13
N LEU A 190 -7.78 9.01 -7.45
CA LEU A 190 -8.43 7.84 -6.83
C LEU A 190 -9.49 8.25 -5.80
N GLY A 191 -9.25 9.29 -5.01
CA GLY A 191 -10.20 9.79 -4.02
C GLY A 191 -11.49 10.36 -4.62
N LEU A 192 -11.53 10.62 -5.93
CA LEU A 192 -12.70 11.17 -6.63
C LEU A 192 -13.51 10.11 -7.39
N THR A 193 -12.96 8.92 -7.63
CA THR A 193 -13.56 7.91 -8.52
C THR A 193 -14.93 7.43 -8.03
N THR A 194 -15.04 7.01 -6.77
CA THR A 194 -16.27 6.50 -6.17
C THR A 194 -17.37 7.55 -6.16
N ARG A 195 -17.02 8.81 -5.85
CA ARG A 195 -17.96 9.92 -5.87
C ARG A 195 -18.43 10.25 -7.29
N ALA A 196 -17.52 10.25 -8.27
CA ALA A 196 -17.87 10.49 -9.67
C ALA A 196 -18.85 9.41 -10.20
N LEU A 197 -18.69 8.15 -9.77
CA LEU A 197 -19.63 7.07 -10.08
C LEU A 197 -21.00 7.30 -9.41
N ALA A 198 -21.02 7.58 -8.11
CA ALA A 198 -22.25 7.83 -7.36
C ALA A 198 -23.03 9.02 -7.92
N ASP A 199 -22.37 10.09 -8.30
CA ASP A 199 -22.98 11.30 -8.87
C ASP A 199 -23.34 11.15 -10.37
N GLY A 200 -23.12 9.99 -10.99
CA GLY A 200 -23.48 9.72 -12.39
C GLY A 200 -22.61 10.46 -13.42
N LYS A 201 -21.42 10.95 -13.04
CA LYS A 201 -20.46 11.57 -13.96
C LYS A 201 -19.82 10.54 -14.88
N VAL A 202 -19.63 9.34 -14.36
CA VAL A 202 -19.19 8.13 -15.07
C VAL A 202 -20.13 6.97 -14.72
N ASP A 203 -20.08 5.89 -15.50
CA ASP A 203 -20.96 4.74 -15.35
C ASP A 203 -20.23 3.52 -14.75
N VAL A 204 -18.91 3.51 -14.81
CA VAL A 204 -18.05 2.47 -14.28
C VAL A 204 -16.71 3.06 -13.83
N ILE A 205 -16.18 2.51 -12.75
CA ILE A 205 -14.83 2.84 -12.24
C ILE A 205 -14.04 1.58 -11.93
N ALA A 206 -12.72 1.74 -11.78
CA ALA A 206 -11.88 0.78 -11.09
C ALA A 206 -11.55 1.35 -9.71
N GLY A 207 -11.95 0.66 -8.67
CA GLY A 207 -11.63 0.93 -7.28
C GLY A 207 -10.83 -0.23 -6.68
N ASN A 208 -10.89 -0.34 -5.36
CA ASN A 208 -10.24 -1.40 -4.58
C ASN A 208 -11.31 -2.28 -3.91
N SER A 209 -11.11 -3.59 -3.85
CA SER A 209 -12.10 -4.53 -3.28
C SER A 209 -12.32 -4.37 -1.77
N THR A 210 -11.42 -3.69 -1.10
CA THR A 210 -11.49 -3.36 0.33
C THR A 210 -11.99 -1.93 0.61
N ASP A 211 -12.39 -1.18 -0.42
CA ASP A 211 -12.88 0.20 -0.28
C ASP A 211 -14.13 0.26 0.61
N GLY A 212 -14.07 1.04 1.67
CA GLY A 212 -15.16 1.23 2.63
C GLY A 212 -16.38 1.94 2.05
N GLN A 213 -16.21 2.69 0.96
CA GLN A 213 -17.29 3.44 0.30
C GLN A 213 -18.21 2.57 -0.57
N ILE A 214 -17.80 1.33 -0.92
CA ILE A 214 -18.61 0.45 -1.79
C ILE A 214 -20.00 0.25 -1.22
N ALA A 215 -20.09 -0.13 0.05
CA ALA A 215 -21.39 -0.33 0.70
C ALA A 215 -22.12 1.00 1.00
N ALA A 216 -21.38 2.03 1.41
CA ALA A 216 -21.95 3.32 1.78
C ALA A 216 -22.58 4.08 0.59
N LEU A 217 -22.07 3.86 -0.61
CA LEU A 217 -22.55 4.49 -1.86
C LEU A 217 -23.40 3.54 -2.71
N ASP A 218 -23.84 2.39 -2.16
CA ASP A 218 -24.63 1.38 -2.85
C ASP A 218 -24.04 0.97 -4.22
N LEU A 219 -22.71 0.66 -4.20
CA LEU A 219 -22.00 0.22 -5.38
C LEU A 219 -21.92 -1.31 -5.44
N VAL A 220 -21.83 -1.84 -6.64
CA VAL A 220 -21.68 -3.27 -6.91
C VAL A 220 -20.33 -3.53 -7.55
N GLN A 221 -19.57 -4.43 -6.97
CA GLN A 221 -18.36 -4.99 -7.57
C GLN A 221 -18.74 -6.11 -8.53
N LEU A 222 -18.35 -5.96 -9.79
CA LEU A 222 -18.52 -7.01 -10.80
C LEU A 222 -17.48 -8.12 -10.60
N ALA A 223 -17.93 -9.37 -10.71
CA ALA A 223 -17.04 -10.52 -10.57
C ALA A 223 -16.07 -10.61 -11.76
N ASP A 224 -14.80 -10.86 -11.45
CA ASP A 224 -13.75 -11.16 -12.43
C ASP A 224 -13.87 -12.62 -12.91
N ASP A 225 -14.83 -12.88 -13.80
CA ASP A 225 -15.20 -14.21 -14.27
C ASP A 225 -14.16 -14.87 -15.20
N ARG A 226 -13.09 -14.16 -15.55
CA ARG A 226 -11.96 -14.68 -16.33
C ARG A 226 -10.66 -14.72 -15.53
N SER A 227 -10.72 -14.42 -14.23
CA SER A 227 -9.55 -14.42 -13.33
C SER A 227 -8.38 -13.61 -13.89
N TYR A 228 -8.67 -12.41 -14.38
CA TYR A 228 -7.69 -11.53 -15.00
C TYR A 228 -6.72 -10.93 -13.97
N PHE A 229 -7.25 -10.55 -12.81
CA PHE A 229 -6.44 -9.91 -11.79
C PHE A 229 -5.63 -10.94 -10.99
N PRO A 230 -4.30 -10.74 -10.82
CA PRO A 230 -3.51 -11.57 -9.92
C PRO A 230 -3.90 -11.31 -8.46
N PRO A 231 -3.42 -12.14 -7.52
CA PRO A 231 -3.60 -11.86 -6.09
C PRO A 231 -2.78 -10.64 -5.66
N TYR A 232 -3.40 -9.77 -4.83
CA TYR A 232 -2.81 -8.55 -4.28
C TYR A 232 -2.79 -8.59 -2.75
N GLN A 233 -2.01 -9.52 -2.19
CA GLN A 233 -1.82 -9.59 -0.74
C GLN A 233 -0.99 -8.38 -0.28
N ALA A 234 -1.51 -7.63 0.70
CA ALA A 234 -0.81 -6.48 1.27
C ALA A 234 0.23 -6.91 2.30
N ALA A 235 1.45 -6.37 2.21
CA ALA A 235 2.52 -6.64 3.17
C ALA A 235 3.45 -5.44 3.35
N PRO A 236 4.07 -5.27 4.53
CA PRO A 236 5.16 -4.31 4.69
C PRO A 236 6.37 -4.72 3.86
N VAL A 237 6.95 -3.78 3.14
CA VAL A 237 8.25 -3.92 2.47
C VAL A 237 9.24 -2.96 3.12
N ILE A 238 10.42 -3.46 3.48
CA ILE A 238 11.41 -2.73 4.27
C ILE A 238 12.81 -2.92 3.73
N ARG A 239 13.63 -1.90 3.75
CA ARG A 239 15.03 -1.97 3.35
C ARG A 239 15.80 -2.94 4.25
N SER A 240 16.61 -3.83 3.67
CA SER A 240 17.42 -4.82 4.40
C SER A 240 18.32 -4.16 5.44
N ALA A 241 18.95 -3.04 5.08
CA ALA A 241 19.82 -2.27 5.98
C ALA A 241 19.10 -1.76 7.26
N VAL A 242 17.79 -1.54 7.20
CA VAL A 242 17.01 -1.13 8.38
C VAL A 242 16.87 -2.30 9.36
N LEU A 243 16.58 -3.50 8.84
CA LEU A 243 16.47 -4.71 9.67
C LEU A 243 17.83 -5.12 10.28
N GLU A 244 18.93 -4.89 9.56
CA GLU A 244 20.28 -5.11 10.08
C GLU A 244 20.61 -4.12 11.20
N ARG A 245 20.25 -2.85 11.02
CA ARG A 245 20.49 -1.77 12.00
C ARG A 245 19.58 -1.89 13.23
N TYR A 246 18.33 -2.34 13.03
CA TYR A 246 17.29 -2.42 14.05
C TYR A 246 16.62 -3.81 14.05
N PRO A 247 17.32 -4.88 14.47
CA PRO A 247 16.79 -6.24 14.45
C PRO A 247 15.42 -6.45 15.11
N PRO A 248 15.06 -5.75 16.22
CA PRO A 248 13.73 -5.90 16.84
C PRO A 248 12.55 -5.52 15.95
N VAL A 249 12.78 -4.70 14.91
CA VAL A 249 11.73 -4.29 13.95
C VAL A 249 11.15 -5.49 13.20
N ALA A 250 11.98 -6.48 12.87
CA ALA A 250 11.52 -7.68 12.19
C ALA A 250 10.45 -8.44 13.02
N ALA A 251 10.68 -8.59 14.33
CA ALA A 251 9.73 -9.25 15.24
C ALA A 251 8.45 -8.40 15.39
N ALA A 252 8.58 -7.08 15.54
CA ALA A 252 7.43 -6.18 15.64
C ALA A 252 6.51 -6.26 14.41
N LEU A 253 7.08 -6.31 13.20
CA LEU A 253 6.32 -6.44 11.95
C LEU A 253 5.74 -7.84 11.77
N ALA A 254 6.42 -8.90 12.23
CA ALA A 254 5.93 -10.27 12.13
C ALA A 254 4.62 -10.48 12.92
N GLU A 255 4.41 -9.75 14.03
CA GLU A 255 3.19 -9.81 14.81
C GLU A 255 1.94 -9.36 14.03
N LEU A 256 2.10 -8.56 12.99
CA LEU A 256 1.01 -8.08 12.13
C LEU A 256 0.56 -9.11 11.08
N GLY A 257 1.38 -10.15 10.83
CA GLY A 257 1.09 -11.16 9.82
C GLY A 257 -0.19 -11.93 10.08
N GLY A 258 -1.08 -12.02 9.08
CA GLY A 258 -2.35 -12.74 9.15
C GLY A 258 -3.41 -12.12 10.09
N LYS A 259 -3.22 -10.88 10.56
CA LYS A 259 -4.10 -10.28 11.59
C LYS A 259 -5.26 -9.47 11.04
N ILE A 260 -5.26 -9.15 9.76
CA ILE A 260 -6.31 -8.35 9.11
C ILE A 260 -6.96 -9.22 8.03
N SER A 261 -8.26 -9.49 8.14
CA SER A 261 -9.05 -10.13 7.08
C SER A 261 -9.59 -9.09 6.09
N ASP A 262 -10.09 -9.53 4.92
CA ASP A 262 -10.74 -8.64 3.94
C ASP A 262 -11.90 -7.83 4.57
N SER A 263 -12.73 -8.49 5.40
CA SER A 263 -13.84 -7.83 6.08
C SER A 263 -13.38 -6.82 7.12
N GLU A 264 -12.31 -7.14 7.84
CA GLU A 264 -11.72 -6.21 8.80
C GLU A 264 -11.10 -5.00 8.09
N MET A 265 -10.40 -5.21 6.97
CA MET A 265 -9.84 -4.09 6.22
C MET A 265 -10.93 -3.17 5.67
N ARG A 266 -12.02 -3.72 5.09
CA ARG A 266 -13.19 -2.92 4.68
C ARG A 266 -13.77 -2.11 5.84
N ARG A 267 -13.89 -2.71 7.02
CA ARG A 267 -14.37 -2.02 8.22
C ARG A 267 -13.46 -0.86 8.63
N LEU A 268 -12.15 -1.09 8.63
CA LEU A 268 -11.17 -0.05 8.97
C LEU A 268 -11.18 1.10 7.95
N ASN A 269 -11.23 0.79 6.65
CA ASN A 269 -11.37 1.80 5.60
C ASN A 269 -12.67 2.60 5.74
N ALA A 270 -13.79 1.94 6.07
CA ALA A 270 -15.06 2.64 6.29
C ALA A 270 -15.02 3.60 7.50
N LEU A 271 -14.28 3.28 8.55
CA LEU A 271 -14.09 4.21 9.67
C LEU A 271 -13.39 5.50 9.24
N ALA A 272 -12.44 5.42 8.33
CA ALA A 272 -11.73 6.59 7.82
C ALA A 272 -12.53 7.31 6.72
N ASP A 273 -12.99 6.61 5.68
CA ASP A 273 -13.56 7.22 4.48
C ASP A 273 -15.02 7.64 4.63
N VAL A 274 -15.78 6.92 5.48
CA VAL A 274 -17.23 7.14 5.65
C VAL A 274 -17.53 7.83 6.99
N ALA A 275 -16.93 7.32 8.08
CA ALA A 275 -17.12 7.92 9.40
C ALA A 275 -16.16 9.09 9.70
N HIS A 276 -15.24 9.39 8.79
CA HIS A 276 -14.26 10.49 8.86
C HIS A 276 -13.44 10.52 10.15
N ARG A 277 -13.11 9.34 10.67
CA ARG A 277 -12.27 9.22 11.87
C ARG A 277 -10.80 9.38 11.50
N ASP A 278 -10.04 9.90 12.47
CA ASP A 278 -8.60 10.04 12.35
C ASP A 278 -7.91 8.65 12.24
N ILE A 279 -7.02 8.51 11.24
CA ILE A 279 -6.35 7.23 10.95
C ILE A 279 -5.40 6.78 12.07
N ALA A 280 -4.78 7.72 12.80
CA ALA A 280 -3.90 7.39 13.91
C ALA A 280 -4.70 6.84 15.10
N ASP A 281 -5.91 7.34 15.32
CA ASP A 281 -6.82 6.82 16.35
C ASP A 281 -7.36 5.44 15.97
N ILE A 282 -7.75 5.23 14.71
CA ILE A 282 -8.19 3.93 14.21
C ILE A 282 -7.07 2.89 14.38
N ALA A 283 -5.85 3.22 13.99
CA ALA A 283 -4.67 2.36 14.12
C ALA A 283 -4.40 2.01 15.59
N ARG A 284 -4.45 2.99 16.50
CA ARG A 284 -4.22 2.81 17.94
C ARG A 284 -5.25 1.88 18.56
N GLU A 285 -6.53 2.09 18.28
CA GLU A 285 -7.61 1.22 18.77
C GLU A 285 -7.45 -0.20 18.25
N TRP A 286 -7.17 -0.36 16.96
CA TRP A 286 -7.00 -1.67 16.36
C TRP A 286 -5.84 -2.44 17.01
N LEU A 287 -4.67 -1.78 17.14
CA LEU A 287 -3.50 -2.38 17.77
C LEU A 287 -3.77 -2.79 19.23
N THR A 288 -4.44 -1.94 20.00
CA THR A 288 -4.78 -2.22 21.41
C THR A 288 -5.70 -3.43 21.53
N ASN A 289 -6.67 -3.56 20.63
CA ASN A 289 -7.68 -4.62 20.69
C ASN A 289 -7.21 -5.96 20.10
N ARG A 290 -6.25 -5.95 19.18
CA ARG A 290 -5.81 -7.14 18.43
C ARG A 290 -4.43 -7.64 18.81
N LEU A 291 -3.58 -6.78 19.35
CA LEU A 291 -2.19 -7.08 19.72
C LEU A 291 -1.86 -6.48 21.09
N PRO A 292 -2.42 -7.02 22.17
CA PRO A 292 -2.24 -6.52 23.54
C PRO A 292 -0.80 -6.53 24.04
#